data_9d1014ee461e626084fb028b4cc3d024
#
_entry.id   9d1014ee461e626084fb028b4cc3d024
#
_cell.length_a   1.000
_cell.length_b   1.000
_cell.length_c   1.000
_cell.angle_alpha   90.00
_cell.angle_beta   90.00
_cell.angle_gamma   90.00
#
_symmetry.space_group_name_H-M   'P 1'
#
loop_
_entity.id
_entity.type
_entity.pdbx_description
1 polymer ?
#
loop_
_entity_poly.entity_id
_entity_poly.type
_entity_poly.pdbx_seq_one_letter_code
_entity_poly.pdbx_strand_id
1 'polypeptide(L)'
;METRNSAATGPRAAELRIPGDLWIAGEMFTRNELDAMASNGLLREVLGDYFLPSSIQVNASVRARIAGFACGRELVRDAVLARQTAAWIHGLLPSVFTLCIYTKNYHRPFYPGHGLKAEFAQMPVPDTQMVFRSRIKVTTALRSACDCAKYDPLPIASRVLGTVISLADPYLSLDLIRQALDSEDPSPERSRALRLVQSFSGTAQAA
;
A
#
# COMPACT_ATOMS: atom_id res chain seq x y z
N MET A 1 -37.62 34.35 -12.75
CA MET A 1 -36.30 34.23 -13.40
C MET A 1 -35.42 33.43 -12.46
N GLU A 2 -35.55 32.09 -12.56
CA GLU A 2 -34.92 31.11 -11.66
C GLU A 2 -33.58 30.71 -12.24
N THR A 3 -32.50 31.09 -11.60
CA THR A 3 -31.15 30.59 -11.92
C THR A 3 -30.95 29.22 -11.28
N ARG A 4 -31.07 28.16 -12.09
CA ARG A 4 -30.68 26.82 -11.69
C ARG A 4 -29.17 26.74 -11.47
N ASN A 5 -28.80 26.60 -10.22
CA ASN A 5 -27.44 26.31 -9.80
C ASN A 5 -27.13 24.84 -10.15
N SER A 6 -26.44 24.63 -11.27
CA SER A 6 -25.96 23.30 -11.70
C SER A 6 -24.75 22.94 -10.83
N ALA A 7 -25.01 22.28 -9.70
CA ALA A 7 -23.96 21.65 -8.92
C ALA A 7 -23.30 20.55 -9.78
N ALA A 8 -22.05 20.76 -10.14
CA ALA A 8 -21.20 19.77 -10.79
C ALA A 8 -21.11 18.52 -9.92
N THR A 9 -21.82 17.49 -10.33
CA THR A 9 -21.78 16.17 -9.72
C THR A 9 -20.43 15.55 -10.03
N GLY A 10 -19.47 15.70 -9.13
CA GLY A 10 -18.23 14.96 -9.17
C GLY A 10 -18.50 13.43 -9.22
N PRO A 11 -17.59 12.61 -9.74
CA PRO A 11 -17.84 11.19 -9.95
C PRO A 11 -18.28 10.56 -8.63
N ARG A 12 -19.50 10.05 -8.64
CA ARG A 12 -20.15 9.40 -7.52
C ARG A 12 -19.26 8.31 -6.93
N ALA A 13 -19.15 8.31 -5.60
CA ALA A 13 -18.52 7.30 -4.75
C ALA A 13 -19.08 5.85 -4.91
N ALA A 14 -19.75 5.54 -6.02
CA ALA A 14 -20.56 4.35 -6.23
C ALA A 14 -19.77 3.10 -6.65
N GLU A 15 -18.43 3.14 -6.74
CA GLU A 15 -17.73 2.04 -7.42
C GLU A 15 -16.47 1.51 -6.71
N LEU A 16 -16.34 1.68 -5.39
CA LEU A 16 -15.59 0.73 -4.58
C LEU A 16 -16.49 -0.50 -4.32
N ARG A 17 -16.93 -1.15 -5.38
CA ARG A 17 -17.52 -2.47 -5.24
C ARG A 17 -16.39 -3.39 -4.80
N ILE A 18 -16.42 -3.75 -3.52
CA ILE A 18 -15.68 -4.88 -3.00
C ILE A 18 -16.06 -6.06 -3.88
N PRO A 19 -15.12 -6.96 -4.24
CA PRO A 19 -15.52 -8.23 -4.79
C PRO A 19 -16.63 -8.79 -3.90
N GLY A 20 -17.75 -9.25 -4.44
CA GLY A 20 -18.86 -9.82 -3.67
C GLY A 20 -18.46 -11.01 -2.80
N ASP A 21 -17.20 -11.40 -2.89
CA ASP A 21 -16.56 -12.52 -2.20
C ASP A 21 -15.61 -12.06 -1.07
N LEU A 22 -15.59 -10.78 -0.68
CA LEU A 22 -14.76 -10.32 0.44
C LEU A 22 -15.45 -10.67 1.77
N TRP A 23 -14.78 -11.50 2.56
CA TRP A 23 -15.22 -11.92 3.87
C TRP A 23 -14.46 -11.14 4.94
N ILE A 24 -15.19 -10.60 5.90
CA ILE A 24 -14.65 -9.75 6.96
C ILE A 24 -14.96 -10.40 8.30
N ALA A 25 -13.93 -10.64 9.12
CA ALA A 25 -14.11 -11.21 10.42
C ALA A 25 -14.97 -10.31 11.31
N GLY A 26 -15.96 -10.94 11.96
CA GLY A 26 -16.93 -10.24 12.81
C GLY A 26 -18.20 -9.77 12.10
N GLU A 27 -18.32 -9.94 10.77
CA GLU A 27 -19.58 -9.69 10.05
C GLU A 27 -20.47 -10.93 10.03
N MET A 28 -20.20 -11.90 9.14
CA MET A 28 -20.97 -13.15 9.03
C MET A 28 -20.32 -14.31 9.79
N PHE A 29 -18.99 -14.28 9.91
CA PHE A 29 -18.18 -15.31 10.54
C PHE A 29 -17.20 -14.68 11.53
N THR A 30 -16.89 -15.42 12.58
CA THR A 30 -15.84 -15.06 13.52
C THR A 30 -14.46 -15.21 12.87
N ARG A 31 -13.44 -14.54 13.41
CA ARG A 31 -12.05 -14.71 12.98
C ARG A 31 -11.62 -16.20 12.98
N ASN A 32 -11.95 -16.93 14.04
CA ASN A 32 -11.58 -18.34 14.15
C ASN A 32 -12.21 -19.23 13.07
N GLU A 33 -13.46 -18.95 12.68
CA GLU A 33 -14.12 -19.69 11.58
C GLU A 33 -13.45 -19.40 10.24
N LEU A 34 -13.10 -18.13 9.97
CA LEU A 34 -12.40 -17.75 8.76
C LEU A 34 -10.98 -18.32 8.71
N ASP A 35 -10.27 -18.37 9.85
CA ASP A 35 -8.96 -19.02 9.96
C ASP A 35 -9.05 -20.52 9.72
N ALA A 36 -10.10 -21.20 10.22
CA ALA A 36 -10.35 -22.61 9.93
C ALA A 36 -10.61 -22.83 8.43
N MET A 37 -11.41 -21.97 7.77
CA MET A 37 -11.64 -22.05 6.33
C MET A 37 -10.34 -21.77 5.54
N ALA A 38 -9.50 -20.85 6.00
CA ALA A 38 -8.21 -20.58 5.37
C ALA A 38 -7.24 -21.76 5.53
N SER A 39 -7.21 -22.39 6.70
CA SER A 39 -6.39 -23.60 6.96
C SER A 39 -6.82 -24.78 6.08
N ASN A 40 -8.10 -24.87 5.74
CA ASN A 40 -8.64 -25.85 4.80
C ASN A 40 -8.49 -25.44 3.31
N GLY A 41 -7.81 -24.33 3.02
CA GLY A 41 -7.56 -23.87 1.66
C GLY A 41 -8.76 -23.27 0.94
N LEU A 42 -9.89 -23.04 1.62
CA LEU A 42 -11.09 -22.43 1.04
C LEU A 42 -10.94 -20.94 0.88
N LEU A 43 -10.33 -20.30 1.89
CA LEU A 43 -10.07 -18.86 1.92
C LEU A 43 -8.57 -18.58 2.04
N ARG A 44 -8.19 -17.33 1.80
CA ARG A 44 -6.88 -16.77 2.18
C ARG A 44 -7.07 -15.43 2.86
N GLU A 45 -6.34 -15.21 3.93
CA GLU A 45 -6.19 -13.87 4.50
C GLU A 45 -5.43 -12.97 3.50
N VAL A 46 -5.92 -11.76 3.31
CA VAL A 46 -5.33 -10.81 2.37
C VAL A 46 -4.81 -9.56 3.07
N LEU A 47 -5.58 -9.04 4.04
CA LEU A 47 -5.22 -7.82 4.75
C LEU A 47 -5.94 -7.78 6.10
N GLY A 48 -5.21 -7.95 7.21
CA GLY A 48 -5.83 -8.00 8.54
C GLY A 48 -6.97 -9.05 8.58
N ASP A 49 -8.15 -8.61 9.00
CA ASP A 49 -9.33 -9.49 9.09
C ASP A 49 -10.10 -9.68 7.76
N TYR A 50 -9.49 -9.33 6.63
CA TYR A 50 -10.09 -9.46 5.30
C TYR A 50 -9.63 -10.73 4.60
N PHE A 51 -10.59 -11.54 4.15
CA PHE A 51 -10.36 -12.83 3.50
C PHE A 51 -11.01 -12.87 2.12
N LEU A 52 -10.40 -13.62 1.20
CA LEU A 52 -10.94 -13.92 -0.12
C LEU A 52 -10.94 -15.43 -0.36
N PRO A 53 -11.88 -15.95 -1.20
CA PRO A 53 -11.77 -17.30 -1.72
C PRO A 53 -10.40 -17.57 -2.33
N SER A 54 -9.83 -18.75 -2.06
CA SER A 54 -8.50 -19.13 -2.56
C SER A 54 -8.45 -19.19 -4.09
N SER A 55 -9.59 -19.35 -4.75
CA SER A 55 -9.73 -19.32 -6.21
C SER A 55 -9.52 -17.94 -6.82
N ILE A 56 -9.65 -16.85 -6.06
CA ILE A 56 -9.47 -15.49 -6.55
C ILE A 56 -7.98 -15.16 -6.61
N GLN A 57 -7.49 -14.76 -7.80
CA GLN A 57 -6.12 -14.30 -7.95
C GLN A 57 -5.94 -12.91 -7.34
N VAL A 58 -5.09 -12.81 -6.31
CA VAL A 58 -4.80 -11.56 -5.62
C VAL A 58 -3.69 -10.79 -6.34
N ASN A 59 -4.08 -9.87 -7.22
CA ASN A 59 -3.19 -8.96 -7.93
C ASN A 59 -3.18 -7.55 -7.30
N ALA A 60 -2.36 -6.65 -7.85
CA ALA A 60 -2.23 -5.27 -7.36
C ALA A 60 -3.58 -4.51 -7.31
N SER A 61 -4.45 -4.73 -8.29
CA SER A 61 -5.77 -4.08 -8.34
C SER A 61 -6.70 -4.57 -7.23
N VAL A 62 -6.68 -5.87 -6.93
CA VAL A 62 -7.45 -6.47 -5.83
C VAL A 62 -6.93 -5.94 -4.48
N ARG A 63 -5.61 -5.95 -4.28
CA ARG A 63 -4.99 -5.42 -3.05
C ARG A 63 -5.33 -3.95 -2.84
N ALA A 64 -5.22 -3.12 -3.88
CA ALA A 64 -5.56 -1.70 -3.80
C ALA A 64 -7.03 -1.46 -3.43
N ARG A 65 -7.96 -2.26 -3.99
CA ARG A 65 -9.39 -2.16 -3.66
C ARG A 65 -9.67 -2.51 -2.21
N ILE A 66 -9.06 -3.57 -1.69
CA ILE A 66 -9.22 -3.99 -0.30
C ILE A 66 -8.65 -2.92 0.64
N ALA A 67 -7.42 -2.42 0.38
CA ALA A 67 -6.83 -1.34 1.16
C ALA A 67 -7.68 -0.06 1.11
N GLY A 68 -8.16 0.32 -0.07
CA GLY A 68 -9.05 1.47 -0.23
C GLY A 68 -10.37 1.30 0.52
N PHE A 69 -10.91 0.09 0.57
CA PHE A 69 -12.11 -0.21 1.36
C PHE A 69 -11.83 -0.09 2.86
N ALA A 70 -10.72 -0.66 3.34
CA ALA A 70 -10.30 -0.56 4.73
C ALA A 70 -10.02 0.89 5.17
N CYS A 71 -9.55 1.75 4.26
CA CYS A 71 -9.38 3.19 4.51
C CYS A 71 -10.68 3.98 4.56
N GLY A 72 -11.80 3.42 4.08
CA GLY A 72 -13.07 4.13 3.99
C GLY A 72 -13.18 5.09 2.79
N ARG A 73 -14.41 5.39 2.39
CA ARG A 73 -14.70 6.11 1.14
C ARG A 73 -14.20 7.56 1.11
N GLU A 74 -14.21 8.25 2.24
CA GLU A 74 -13.85 9.67 2.29
C GLU A 74 -12.35 9.90 2.15
N LEU A 75 -11.54 9.01 2.73
CA LEU A 75 -10.08 9.10 2.68
C LEU A 75 -9.52 8.80 1.29
N VAL A 76 -10.16 7.91 0.55
CA VAL A 76 -9.68 7.48 -0.78
C VAL A 76 -9.66 8.62 -1.81
N ARG A 77 -10.46 9.68 -1.63
CA ARG A 77 -10.49 10.81 -2.59
C ARG A 77 -9.20 11.62 -2.60
N ASP A 78 -8.67 11.93 -1.41
CA ASP A 78 -7.54 12.86 -1.25
C ASP A 78 -6.27 12.18 -0.73
N ALA A 79 -6.38 10.89 -0.40
CA ALA A 79 -5.30 10.06 0.11
C ALA A 79 -4.56 9.32 -1.00
N VAL A 80 -3.27 9.08 -0.76
CA VAL A 80 -2.42 8.20 -1.57
C VAL A 80 -1.90 7.09 -0.65
N LEU A 81 -2.16 5.85 -0.99
CA LEU A 81 -1.58 4.71 -0.29
C LEU A 81 -0.08 4.66 -0.55
N ALA A 82 0.72 4.54 0.51
CA ALA A 82 2.16 4.77 0.46
C ALA A 82 2.93 3.74 1.29
N ARG A 83 4.27 3.83 1.26
CA ARG A 83 5.18 3.04 2.10
C ARG A 83 4.84 1.54 2.04
N GLN A 84 4.82 0.85 3.19
CA GLN A 84 4.55 -0.59 3.27
C GLN A 84 3.19 -0.99 2.67
N THR A 85 2.15 -0.14 2.73
CA THR A 85 0.86 -0.43 2.08
C THR A 85 1.00 -0.48 0.56
N ALA A 86 1.66 0.51 -0.03
CA ALA A 86 1.91 0.54 -1.46
C ALA A 86 2.89 -0.58 -1.87
N ALA A 87 3.93 -0.85 -1.08
CA ALA A 87 4.85 -1.96 -1.30
C ALA A 87 4.10 -3.31 -1.32
N TRP A 88 3.16 -3.54 -0.39
CA TRP A 88 2.30 -4.71 -0.41
C TRP A 88 1.40 -4.76 -1.65
N ILE A 89 0.80 -3.64 -2.05
CA ILE A 89 -0.02 -3.56 -3.27
C ILE A 89 0.80 -3.95 -4.51
N HIS A 90 2.05 -3.49 -4.60
CA HIS A 90 2.96 -3.83 -5.69
C HIS A 90 3.58 -5.24 -5.59
N GLY A 91 3.31 -6.00 -4.54
CA GLY A 91 3.84 -7.35 -4.35
C GLY A 91 5.24 -7.40 -3.73
N LEU A 92 5.76 -6.27 -3.24
CA LEU A 92 7.07 -6.20 -2.58
C LEU A 92 7.04 -6.70 -1.13
N LEU A 93 5.84 -6.82 -0.56
CA LEU A 93 5.58 -7.42 0.76
C LEU A 93 4.49 -8.48 0.66
N PRO A 94 4.59 -9.57 1.42
CA PRO A 94 3.55 -10.60 1.45
C PRO A 94 2.30 -10.11 2.20
N SER A 95 2.44 -9.33 3.25
CA SER A 95 1.37 -8.84 4.12
C SER A 95 1.73 -7.50 4.74
N VAL A 96 0.73 -6.77 5.21
CA VAL A 96 0.87 -5.56 6.03
C VAL A 96 -0.19 -5.53 7.13
N PHE A 97 0.10 -4.83 8.23
CA PHE A 97 -0.83 -4.59 9.34
C PHE A 97 -1.03 -3.09 9.60
N THR A 98 -0.32 -2.24 8.88
CA THR A 98 -0.40 -0.79 8.99
C THR A 98 -0.72 -0.19 7.63
N LEU A 99 -1.83 0.51 7.52
CA LEU A 99 -2.19 1.30 6.36
C LEU A 99 -1.46 2.63 6.42
N CYS A 100 -0.46 2.81 5.57
CA CYS A 100 0.30 4.05 5.44
C CYS A 100 -0.32 4.93 4.36
N ILE A 101 -0.68 6.15 4.74
CA ILE A 101 -1.50 7.05 3.93
C ILE A 101 -0.84 8.43 3.88
N TYR A 102 -0.56 8.91 2.67
CA TYR A 102 -0.14 10.29 2.45
C TYR A 102 -1.33 11.16 2.09
N THR A 103 -1.39 12.35 2.66
CA THR A 103 -2.46 13.33 2.42
C THR A 103 -1.86 14.72 2.18
N LYS A 104 -2.54 15.54 1.38
CA LYS A 104 -2.15 16.95 1.22
C LYS A 104 -2.51 17.79 2.45
N ASN A 105 -3.64 17.48 3.07
CA ASN A 105 -4.18 18.19 4.20
C ASN A 105 -4.17 17.30 5.44
N TYR A 106 -4.22 17.95 6.62
CA TYR A 106 -4.37 17.22 7.87
C TYR A 106 -5.69 16.48 7.90
N HIS A 107 -5.62 15.19 8.25
CA HIS A 107 -6.79 14.36 8.54
C HIS A 107 -6.76 13.92 9.99
N ARG A 108 -7.94 13.82 10.60
CA ARG A 108 -8.03 13.22 11.93
C ARG A 108 -7.64 11.75 11.84
N PRO A 109 -6.87 11.24 12.81
CA PRO A 109 -6.61 9.80 12.89
C PRO A 109 -7.93 9.03 12.89
N PHE A 110 -8.01 7.95 12.14
CA PHE A 110 -9.11 7.01 12.20
C PHE A 110 -8.55 5.62 12.48
N TYR A 111 -9.39 4.76 13.02
CA TYR A 111 -9.04 3.38 13.28
C TYR A 111 -9.75 2.52 12.22
N PRO A 112 -9.02 1.88 11.32
CA PRO A 112 -9.63 1.07 10.28
C PRO A 112 -10.33 -0.20 10.83
N GLY A 113 -10.06 -0.55 12.09
CA GLY A 113 -10.57 -1.80 12.67
C GLY A 113 -9.93 -3.04 12.04
N HIS A 114 -10.54 -4.19 12.25
CA HIS A 114 -10.19 -5.44 11.54
C HIS A 114 -8.69 -5.78 11.59
N GLY A 115 -8.07 -5.65 12.78
CA GLY A 115 -6.66 -5.99 13.00
C GLY A 115 -5.65 -5.02 12.34
N LEU A 116 -6.10 -3.88 11.80
CA LEU A 116 -5.27 -2.92 11.10
C LEU A 116 -4.99 -1.66 11.95
N LYS A 117 -3.81 -1.09 11.73
CA LYS A 117 -3.45 0.26 12.18
C LYS A 117 -3.47 1.21 10.98
N ALA A 118 -3.61 2.52 11.22
CA ALA A 118 -3.45 3.55 10.20
C ALA A 118 -2.40 4.57 10.63
N GLU A 119 -1.49 4.90 9.72
CA GLU A 119 -0.50 5.96 9.87
C GLU A 119 -0.71 7.00 8.78
N PHE A 120 -0.85 8.25 9.18
CA PHE A 120 -1.00 9.39 8.28
C PHE A 120 0.26 10.24 8.29
N ALA A 121 0.70 10.63 7.11
CA ALA A 121 1.70 11.67 6.95
C ALA A 121 1.19 12.76 6.00
N GLN A 122 1.35 14.00 6.38
CA GLN A 122 1.09 15.13 5.50
C GLN A 122 2.27 15.26 4.53
N MET A 123 2.11 14.65 3.36
CA MET A 123 3.15 14.60 2.33
C MET A 123 2.52 14.68 0.95
N PRO A 124 2.83 15.72 0.18
CA PRO A 124 2.39 15.81 -1.22
C PRO A 124 3.11 14.75 -2.06
N VAL A 125 2.35 14.07 -2.91
CA VAL A 125 2.90 13.10 -3.86
C VAL A 125 2.71 13.67 -5.27
N PRO A 126 3.78 13.93 -6.03
CA PRO A 126 3.68 14.33 -7.42
C PRO A 126 2.99 13.27 -8.29
N ASP A 127 2.27 13.69 -9.33
CA ASP A 127 1.56 12.76 -10.23
C ASP A 127 2.48 11.74 -10.88
N THR A 128 3.76 12.11 -11.14
CA THR A 128 4.78 11.21 -11.67
C THR A 128 5.21 10.10 -10.70
N GLN A 129 4.93 10.27 -9.41
CA GLN A 129 5.29 9.33 -8.35
C GLN A 129 4.09 8.54 -7.82
N MET A 130 2.94 8.62 -8.50
CA MET A 130 1.77 7.81 -8.17
C MET A 130 1.16 7.14 -9.39
N VAL A 131 0.44 6.07 -9.13
CA VAL A 131 -0.31 5.31 -10.13
C VAL A 131 -1.72 5.05 -9.61
N PHE A 132 -2.65 4.85 -10.52
CA PHE A 132 -3.99 4.38 -10.16
C PHE A 132 -4.05 2.85 -10.25
N ARG A 133 -4.55 2.22 -9.18
CA ARG A 133 -4.93 0.79 -9.17
C ARG A 133 -6.40 0.72 -8.79
N SER A 134 -7.25 0.31 -9.72
CA SER A 134 -8.71 0.29 -9.51
C SER A 134 -9.26 1.61 -8.94
N ARG A 135 -8.83 2.74 -9.49
CA ARG A 135 -9.17 4.11 -9.07
C ARG A 135 -8.62 4.53 -7.70
N ILE A 136 -7.82 3.70 -7.04
CA ILE A 136 -7.11 4.05 -5.81
C ILE A 136 -5.75 4.64 -6.18
N LYS A 137 -5.40 5.76 -5.57
CA LYS A 137 -4.07 6.38 -5.71
C LYS A 137 -3.08 5.61 -4.86
N VAL A 138 -1.99 5.19 -5.47
CA VAL A 138 -0.92 4.42 -4.83
C VAL A 138 0.41 5.02 -5.28
N THR A 139 1.40 5.17 -4.40
CA THR A 139 2.75 5.55 -4.84
C THR A 139 3.31 4.51 -5.80
N THR A 140 4.16 4.92 -6.76
CA THR A 140 4.85 3.98 -7.66
C THR A 140 5.67 2.95 -6.86
N ALA A 141 5.99 1.80 -7.44
CA ALA A 141 6.79 0.78 -6.78
C ALA A 141 8.16 1.33 -6.35
N LEU A 142 8.82 2.12 -7.21
CA LEU A 142 10.09 2.77 -6.90
C LEU A 142 9.95 3.74 -5.72
N ARG A 143 8.95 4.63 -5.74
CA ARG A 143 8.71 5.56 -4.64
C ARG A 143 8.38 4.80 -3.34
N SER A 144 7.59 3.74 -3.40
CA SER A 144 7.25 2.92 -2.25
C SER A 144 8.47 2.26 -1.62
N ALA A 145 9.39 1.74 -2.44
CA ALA A 145 10.64 1.14 -1.96
C ALA A 145 11.56 2.19 -1.30
N CYS A 146 11.70 3.38 -1.90
CA CYS A 146 12.44 4.50 -1.32
C CYS A 146 11.85 4.91 0.04
N ASP A 147 10.53 5.08 0.10
CA ASP A 147 9.84 5.49 1.32
C ASP A 147 9.92 4.43 2.43
N CYS A 148 9.80 3.13 2.07
CA CYS A 148 10.04 2.06 3.04
C CYS A 148 11.46 2.10 3.61
N ALA A 149 12.47 2.32 2.77
CA ALA A 149 13.85 2.43 3.23
C ALA A 149 14.08 3.65 4.14
N LYS A 150 13.36 4.75 3.90
CA LYS A 150 13.45 5.97 4.71
C LYS A 150 12.71 5.87 6.04
N TYR A 151 11.48 5.38 6.04
CA TYR A 151 10.54 5.62 7.13
C TYR A 151 10.06 4.36 7.85
N ASP A 152 10.11 3.19 7.20
CA ASP A 152 9.61 1.97 7.82
C ASP A 152 10.65 1.30 8.74
N PRO A 153 10.22 0.45 9.68
CA PRO A 153 11.12 -0.37 10.48
C PRO A 153 12.07 -1.21 9.62
N LEU A 154 13.29 -1.41 10.12
CA LEU A 154 14.34 -2.13 9.39
C LEU A 154 13.89 -3.49 8.82
N PRO A 155 13.14 -4.34 9.55
CA PRO A 155 12.69 -5.62 9.01
C PRO A 155 11.80 -5.47 7.76
N ILE A 156 10.92 -4.44 7.73
CA ILE A 156 10.03 -4.16 6.60
C ILE A 156 10.86 -3.63 5.43
N ALA A 157 11.70 -2.62 5.66
CA ALA A 157 12.57 -2.03 4.65
C ALA A 157 13.48 -3.09 4.02
N SER A 158 14.12 -3.94 4.83
CA SER A 158 14.97 -5.03 4.36
C SER A 158 14.20 -6.06 3.53
N ARG A 159 12.97 -6.41 3.93
CA ARG A 159 12.12 -7.32 3.17
C ARG A 159 11.78 -6.75 1.79
N VAL A 160 11.42 -5.46 1.73
CA VAL A 160 11.13 -4.77 0.46
C VAL A 160 12.35 -4.81 -0.46
N LEU A 161 13.54 -4.40 0.03
CA LEU A 161 14.77 -4.39 -0.78
C LEU A 161 15.18 -5.80 -1.22
N GLY A 162 15.06 -6.80 -0.35
CA GLY A 162 15.32 -8.20 -0.69
C GLY A 162 14.38 -8.71 -1.79
N THR A 163 13.10 -8.32 -1.74
CA THR A 163 12.14 -8.66 -2.80
C THR A 163 12.48 -7.97 -4.12
N VAL A 164 12.90 -6.70 -4.10
CA VAL A 164 13.36 -5.97 -5.30
C VAL A 164 14.51 -6.72 -5.99
N ILE A 165 15.49 -7.19 -5.22
CA ILE A 165 16.60 -8.00 -5.78
C ILE A 165 16.06 -9.29 -6.41
N SER A 166 15.19 -10.00 -5.71
CA SER A 166 14.67 -11.30 -6.15
C SER A 166 13.79 -11.21 -7.41
N LEU A 167 13.09 -10.08 -7.60
CA LEU A 167 12.24 -9.85 -8.78
C LEU A 167 13.05 -9.63 -10.05
N ALA A 168 14.28 -9.14 -9.93
CA ALA A 168 15.17 -8.81 -11.07
C ALA A 168 14.46 -7.95 -12.15
N ASP A 169 13.57 -7.04 -11.72
CA ASP A 169 12.81 -6.16 -12.61
C ASP A 169 13.69 -5.00 -13.08
N PRO A 170 13.90 -4.80 -14.40
CA PRO A 170 14.71 -3.70 -14.91
C PRO A 170 14.17 -2.32 -14.57
N TYR A 171 12.87 -2.20 -14.28
CA TYR A 171 12.22 -0.95 -13.89
C TYR A 171 12.18 -0.72 -12.37
N LEU A 172 12.69 -1.69 -11.58
CA LEU A 172 12.77 -1.59 -10.12
C LEU A 172 14.02 -2.34 -9.62
N SER A 173 15.12 -1.63 -9.47
CA SER A 173 16.40 -2.18 -9.01
C SER A 173 16.99 -1.35 -7.86
N LEU A 174 17.98 -1.90 -7.15
CA LEU A 174 18.70 -1.16 -6.11
C LEU A 174 19.39 0.10 -6.67
N ASP A 175 19.89 0.04 -7.90
CA ASP A 175 20.51 1.20 -8.54
C ASP A 175 19.52 2.31 -8.83
N LEU A 176 18.31 1.99 -9.29
CA LEU A 176 17.25 2.97 -9.48
C LEU A 176 16.78 3.57 -8.15
N ILE A 177 16.68 2.76 -7.10
CA ILE A 177 16.36 3.23 -5.75
C ILE A 177 17.45 4.18 -5.26
N ARG A 178 18.73 3.83 -5.42
CA ARG A 178 19.87 4.68 -5.06
C ARG A 178 19.84 6.00 -5.83
N GLN A 179 19.66 5.97 -7.17
CA GLN A 179 19.56 7.17 -8.00
C GLN A 179 18.40 8.08 -7.56
N ALA A 180 17.23 7.50 -7.29
CA ALA A 180 16.08 8.25 -6.82
C ALA A 180 16.36 8.94 -5.47
N LEU A 181 16.99 8.21 -4.53
CA LEU A 181 17.40 8.77 -3.24
C LEU A 181 18.48 9.85 -3.40
N ASP A 182 19.45 9.66 -4.30
CA ASP A 182 20.53 10.63 -4.55
C ASP A 182 20.01 11.94 -5.15
N SER A 183 18.88 11.92 -5.85
CA SER A 183 18.23 13.11 -6.38
C SER A 183 17.39 13.90 -5.36
N GLU A 184 17.17 13.36 -4.17
CA GLU A 184 16.44 14.06 -3.10
C GLU A 184 17.37 14.98 -2.30
N ASP A 185 16.78 15.99 -1.64
CA ASP A 185 17.53 16.86 -0.74
C ASP A 185 18.16 16.06 0.43
N PRO A 186 19.32 16.45 0.93
CA PRO A 186 19.96 15.79 2.06
C PRO A 186 19.08 15.79 3.31
N SER A 187 18.87 14.59 3.88
CA SER A 187 18.14 14.42 5.14
C SER A 187 18.65 13.19 5.91
N PRO A 188 18.38 13.10 7.22
CA PRO A 188 18.72 11.90 8.01
C PRO A 188 18.07 10.64 7.46
N GLU A 189 16.81 10.73 7.00
CA GLU A 189 16.02 9.63 6.45
C GLU A 189 16.62 9.15 5.12
N ARG A 190 16.98 10.09 4.22
CA ARG A 190 17.71 9.78 2.99
C ARG A 190 19.03 9.07 3.29
N SER A 191 19.80 9.60 4.22
CA SER A 191 21.11 9.03 4.61
C SER A 191 20.94 7.62 5.18
N ARG A 192 19.89 7.38 5.97
CA ARG A 192 19.53 6.05 6.49
C ARG A 192 19.21 5.09 5.34
N ALA A 193 18.37 5.52 4.38
CA ALA A 193 17.97 4.71 3.24
C ALA A 193 19.16 4.34 2.35
N LEU A 194 20.04 5.30 2.06
CA LEU A 194 21.25 5.05 1.26
C LEU A 194 22.20 4.03 1.90
N ARG A 195 22.43 4.13 3.21
CA ARG A 195 23.23 3.12 3.94
C ARG A 195 22.58 1.73 3.85
N LEU A 196 21.27 1.66 3.97
CA LEU A 196 20.56 0.39 3.87
C LEU A 196 20.68 -0.20 2.48
N VAL A 197 20.44 0.58 1.42
CA VAL A 197 20.58 0.13 0.02
C VAL A 197 22.00 -0.34 -0.25
N GLN A 198 23.01 0.39 0.21
CA GLN A 198 24.41 0.03 0.05
C GLN A 198 24.76 -1.32 0.71
N SER A 199 24.18 -1.61 1.88
CA SER A 199 24.41 -2.92 2.54
C SER A 199 23.91 -4.10 1.73
N PHE A 200 22.83 -3.93 0.96
CA PHE A 200 22.32 -4.95 0.05
C PHE A 200 23.13 -5.09 -1.22
N SER A 201 23.70 -4.00 -1.74
CA SER A 201 24.55 -4.05 -2.94
C SER A 201 25.87 -4.80 -2.69
N GLY A 202 26.46 -4.65 -1.50
CA GLY A 202 27.67 -5.38 -1.12
C GLY A 202 27.49 -6.89 -0.97
N THR A 203 26.31 -7.32 -0.54
CA THR A 203 25.99 -8.76 -0.38
C THR A 203 25.74 -9.44 -1.73
N ALA A 204 25.19 -8.73 -2.71
CA ALA A 204 24.91 -9.27 -4.04
C ALA A 204 26.17 -9.48 -4.90
N GLN A 205 27.29 -8.83 -4.58
CA GLN A 205 28.58 -9.03 -5.27
C GLN A 205 29.43 -10.16 -4.67
N ALA A 206 29.06 -10.68 -3.50
CA ALA A 206 29.80 -11.70 -2.77
C ALA A 206 29.19 -13.13 -2.91
N ALA A 207 28.10 -13.27 -3.65
CA ALA A 207 27.38 -14.53 -3.93
C ALA A 207 27.50 -14.93 -5.41
#